data_0f37144ded112882460f5cf60fceec6b
#
_entry.id   0f37144ded112882460f5cf60fceec6b
#
_cell.length_a   1.000
_cell.length_b   1.000
_cell.length_c   1.000
_cell.angle_alpha   90.00
_cell.angle_beta   90.00
_cell.angle_gamma   90.00
#
_symmetry.space_group_name_H-M   'P 1'
#
loop_
_entity.id
_entity.type
_entity.pdbx_description
1 polymer ?
#
loop_
_entity_poly.entity_id
_entity_poly.type
_entity_poly.pdbx_seq_one_letter_code
_entity_poly.pdbx_strand_id
1 'polypeptide(L)'
;MATQYNHSAIEKKWRENWEEKPINVNDGRKEKYYCLDMFPYPSGSGLHVGHWRGYVISDVWSRYQLLKGKYVIHPMGWDAFGLPAENYAIKMGVHPAKSTEANIRNIKRQIKQIAAIYDWDMEVNTTDPDFYKWTQWIFVQMFKKGLAYEKEFPINWCPSCKTGLANEEVVNGCCERCGTTVTKKNLRQWMLKITAYAERLLNDLDKLDWPEKVKKMQTDWIGKSYGAEVDFPIDGREEKITVYTTRPDTLYGATFMVLAPEHALAKSLATDETRDAVEKYIFDSSMRSNVDRMQAKEKTGVFTGSYAVNPLNGAKTPIWLSDYVLADYGTGAIMCVPAHDDRDFEFARKFGLPIVQVIAKDGKEIENMTEAYTEANGIMINSGDWNGLESAVLKKEAPHMIEEKGFGHKTVNYKLRDWVFSRQRYWGEPIPIIHCPKCGCVPVPEDQLPLKLPEVESYQPTGTGESPLAAIDEWVNTTCPVCGAPAKT
;
A
#
# COMPACT_ATOMS: atom_id res chain seq x y z
N MET A 1 4.61 16.45 63.98
CA MET A 1 5.33 16.60 62.70
C MET A 1 4.57 15.81 61.65
N ALA A 2 4.05 16.43 60.64
CA ALA A 2 3.43 15.68 59.55
C ALA A 2 4.49 14.83 58.86
N THR A 3 4.33 13.52 58.83
CA THR A 3 5.23 12.59 58.13
C THR A 3 5.16 12.92 56.65
N GLN A 4 6.28 13.37 56.10
CA GLN A 4 6.36 13.65 54.68
C GLN A 4 5.95 12.44 53.87
N TYR A 5 5.03 12.57 52.91
CA TYR A 5 4.56 11.49 52.06
C TYR A 5 5.74 10.95 51.22
N ASN A 6 6.12 9.70 51.48
CA ASN A 6 7.20 9.04 50.78
C ASN A 6 6.66 8.05 49.72
N HIS A 7 6.39 8.62 48.54
CA HIS A 7 5.82 7.85 47.43
C HIS A 7 6.68 6.65 47.05
N SER A 8 8.00 6.77 46.99
CA SER A 8 8.91 5.70 46.57
C SER A 8 8.84 4.47 47.47
N ALA A 9 8.75 4.70 48.81
CA ALA A 9 8.61 3.59 49.77
C ALA A 9 7.23 2.92 49.64
N ILE A 10 6.18 3.69 49.40
CA ILE A 10 4.81 3.18 49.27
C ILE A 10 4.68 2.39 47.95
N GLU A 11 5.19 2.91 46.83
CA GLU A 11 5.17 2.26 45.54
C GLU A 11 5.97 0.91 45.58
N LYS A 12 7.16 0.92 46.20
CA LYS A 12 7.95 -0.28 46.37
C LYS A 12 7.18 -1.36 47.16
N LYS A 13 6.62 -0.97 48.30
CA LYS A 13 5.84 -1.88 49.16
C LYS A 13 4.67 -2.52 48.38
N TRP A 14 3.92 -1.74 47.62
CA TRP A 14 2.75 -2.25 46.91
C TRP A 14 3.13 -3.10 45.69
N ARG A 15 4.20 -2.77 44.98
CA ARG A 15 4.72 -3.64 43.88
C ARG A 15 5.08 -5.02 44.42
N GLU A 16 5.86 -5.07 45.49
CA GLU A 16 6.26 -6.33 46.13
C GLU A 16 5.02 -7.12 46.62
N ASN A 17 4.06 -6.46 47.27
CA ASN A 17 2.84 -7.11 47.73
C ASN A 17 1.97 -7.67 46.58
N TRP A 18 1.87 -6.98 45.46
CA TRP A 18 1.08 -7.44 44.30
C TRP A 18 1.84 -8.50 43.46
N GLU A 19 3.16 -8.56 43.56
CA GLU A 19 3.95 -9.63 42.96
C GLU A 19 3.78 -10.95 43.77
N GLU A 20 3.76 -10.87 45.11
CA GLU A 20 3.48 -12.01 45.97
C GLU A 20 2.00 -12.45 45.95
N LYS A 21 1.09 -11.50 45.89
CA LYS A 21 -0.36 -11.71 45.93
C LYS A 21 -1.03 -11.00 44.76
N PRO A 22 -1.05 -11.62 43.57
CA PRO A 22 -1.69 -11.01 42.38
C PRO A 22 -3.14 -10.66 42.64
N ILE A 23 -3.53 -9.44 42.26
CA ILE A 23 -4.92 -8.95 42.42
C ILE A 23 -5.84 -9.48 41.32
N ASN A 24 -5.30 -9.91 40.20
CA ASN A 24 -6.02 -10.46 39.04
C ASN A 24 -5.83 -11.98 38.98
N VAL A 25 -6.72 -12.72 39.65
CA VAL A 25 -6.63 -14.18 39.72
C VAL A 25 -7.81 -14.79 38.98
N ASN A 26 -7.50 -15.73 38.06
CA ASN A 26 -8.50 -16.54 37.40
C ASN A 26 -8.92 -17.72 38.30
N ASP A 27 -10.10 -17.62 38.91
CA ASP A 27 -10.70 -18.68 39.73
C ASP A 27 -11.71 -19.56 38.94
N GLY A 28 -11.82 -19.32 37.61
CA GLY A 28 -12.72 -20.05 36.72
C GLY A 28 -14.21 -19.64 36.82
N ARG A 29 -14.58 -18.76 37.75
CA ARG A 29 -15.97 -18.38 38.01
C ARG A 29 -16.29 -16.97 37.61
N LYS A 30 -15.29 -16.08 37.51
CA LYS A 30 -15.47 -14.68 37.15
C LYS A 30 -15.76 -14.50 35.66
N GLU A 31 -16.59 -13.52 35.37
CA GLU A 31 -16.75 -13.03 34.00
C GLU A 31 -15.41 -12.51 33.47
N LYS A 32 -15.03 -12.95 32.24
CA LYS A 32 -13.78 -12.54 31.60
C LYS A 32 -13.95 -11.15 30.96
N TYR A 33 -12.98 -10.31 31.14
CA TYR A 33 -12.84 -9.03 30.42
C TYR A 33 -11.51 -9.00 29.69
N TYR A 34 -11.53 -8.77 28.37
CA TYR A 34 -10.34 -8.74 27.55
C TYR A 34 -9.91 -7.28 27.28
N CYS A 35 -8.72 -6.92 27.75
CA CYS A 35 -8.12 -5.60 27.54
C CYS A 35 -6.87 -5.77 26.67
N LEU A 36 -6.80 -5.01 25.57
CA LEU A 36 -5.68 -5.07 24.63
C LEU A 36 -4.90 -3.77 24.65
N ASP A 37 -3.58 -3.92 24.63
CA ASP A 37 -2.63 -2.85 24.33
C ASP A 37 -1.85 -3.18 23.05
N MET A 38 -1.33 -2.14 22.42
CA MET A 38 -0.38 -2.27 21.34
C MET A 38 0.99 -2.72 21.89
N PHE A 39 1.55 -3.80 21.35
CA PHE A 39 2.87 -4.27 21.75
C PHE A 39 3.95 -3.26 21.40
N PRO A 40 4.91 -2.97 22.28
CA PRO A 40 6.00 -2.08 21.98
C PRO A 40 7.01 -2.75 21.02
N TYR A 41 7.61 -1.93 20.17
CA TYR A 41 8.79 -2.33 19.40
C TYR A 41 10.01 -2.31 20.32
N PRO A 42 10.76 -3.42 20.50
CA PRO A 42 12.01 -3.41 21.26
C PRO A 42 13.18 -2.87 20.41
N SER A 43 12.95 -1.75 19.72
CA SER A 43 13.88 -1.07 18.81
C SER A 43 14.71 0.02 19.48
N GLY A 44 14.68 0.10 20.80
CA GLY A 44 15.41 1.06 21.61
C GLY A 44 15.60 0.54 23.03
N SER A 45 16.47 1.19 23.81
CA SER A 45 16.87 0.75 25.14
C SER A 45 15.78 0.87 26.21
N GLY A 46 14.61 1.46 25.91
CA GLY A 46 13.53 1.62 26.88
C GLY A 46 12.30 2.28 26.33
N LEU A 47 11.30 2.43 27.20
CA LEU A 47 10.03 3.10 26.90
C LEU A 47 10.21 4.62 26.88
N HIS A 48 9.42 5.28 26.06
CA HIS A 48 9.23 6.73 26.06
C HIS A 48 7.84 7.11 26.55
N VAL A 49 7.62 8.40 26.82
CA VAL A 49 6.35 8.93 27.39
C VAL A 49 5.12 8.53 26.54
N GLY A 50 5.26 8.38 25.23
CA GLY A 50 4.16 7.94 24.35
C GLY A 50 3.63 6.54 24.70
N HIS A 51 4.49 5.61 25.10
CA HIS A 51 4.07 4.28 25.58
C HIS A 51 3.28 4.37 26.88
N TRP A 52 3.75 5.20 27.83
CA TRP A 52 3.07 5.39 29.11
C TRP A 52 1.62 5.85 28.96
N ARG A 53 1.34 6.71 28.00
CA ARG A 53 -0.02 7.23 27.80
C ARG A 53 -1.02 6.10 27.49
N GLY A 54 -0.66 5.14 26.67
CA GLY A 54 -1.50 3.98 26.36
C GLY A 54 -1.62 3.06 27.58
N TYR A 55 -0.48 2.58 28.06
CA TYR A 55 -0.42 1.54 29.12
C TYR A 55 -1.02 1.96 30.45
N VAL A 56 -0.93 3.24 30.82
CA VAL A 56 -1.58 3.73 32.04
C VAL A 56 -3.09 3.79 31.90
N ILE A 57 -3.61 4.19 30.74
CA ILE A 57 -5.06 4.26 30.49
C ILE A 57 -5.69 2.87 30.54
N SER A 58 -5.08 1.90 29.84
CA SER A 58 -5.54 0.51 29.84
C SER A 58 -5.42 -0.14 31.22
N ASP A 59 -4.37 0.17 31.99
CA ASP A 59 -4.22 -0.32 33.37
C ASP A 59 -5.32 0.24 34.29
N VAL A 60 -5.61 1.53 34.22
CA VAL A 60 -6.71 2.15 35.00
C VAL A 60 -8.03 1.47 34.66
N TRP A 61 -8.30 1.24 33.38
CA TRP A 61 -9.51 0.56 32.94
C TRP A 61 -9.56 -0.90 33.40
N SER A 62 -8.47 -1.62 33.32
CA SER A 62 -8.32 -2.99 33.81
C SER A 62 -8.59 -3.09 35.31
N ARG A 63 -8.04 -2.17 36.11
CA ARG A 63 -8.33 -2.09 37.57
C ARG A 63 -9.79 -1.83 37.84
N TYR A 64 -10.42 -0.94 37.10
CA TYR A 64 -11.86 -0.69 37.20
C TYR A 64 -12.69 -1.95 36.94
N GLN A 65 -12.36 -2.74 35.94
CA GLN A 65 -13.05 -4.00 35.65
C GLN A 65 -12.79 -5.05 36.75
N LEU A 66 -11.59 -5.10 37.32
CA LEU A 66 -11.29 -5.94 38.49
C LEU A 66 -12.15 -5.56 39.69
N LEU A 67 -12.30 -4.27 39.98
CA LEU A 67 -13.18 -3.78 41.08
C LEU A 67 -14.64 -4.14 40.84
N LYS A 68 -15.07 -4.33 39.59
CA LYS A 68 -16.38 -4.88 39.24
C LYS A 68 -16.49 -6.41 39.38
N GLY A 69 -15.44 -7.07 39.86
CA GLY A 69 -15.42 -8.50 40.10
C GLY A 69 -15.06 -9.36 38.88
N LYS A 70 -14.62 -8.77 37.77
CA LYS A 70 -14.22 -9.51 36.59
C LYS A 70 -12.79 -10.07 36.68
N TYR A 71 -12.50 -11.11 35.91
CA TYR A 71 -11.13 -11.51 35.61
C TYR A 71 -10.68 -10.80 34.33
N VAL A 72 -9.60 -10.02 34.41
CA VAL A 72 -9.10 -9.24 33.28
C VAL A 72 -8.00 -10.02 32.57
N ILE A 73 -8.20 -10.33 31.31
CA ILE A 73 -7.19 -10.85 30.38
C ILE A 73 -6.49 -9.65 29.76
N HIS A 74 -5.26 -9.38 30.20
CA HIS A 74 -4.44 -8.24 29.73
C HIS A 74 -3.05 -8.71 29.36
N PRO A 75 -2.88 -9.32 28.17
CA PRO A 75 -1.59 -9.84 27.73
C PRO A 75 -0.63 -8.71 27.36
N MET A 76 0.67 -9.00 27.48
CA MET A 76 1.75 -8.17 26.94
C MET A 76 2.56 -8.98 25.94
N GLY A 77 3.11 -8.31 24.95
CA GLY A 77 3.97 -8.93 23.94
C GLY A 77 5.00 -7.97 23.37
N TRP A 78 5.81 -8.51 22.46
CA TRP A 78 6.92 -7.80 21.83
C TRP A 78 6.78 -7.93 20.32
N ASP A 79 6.56 -6.82 19.66
CA ASP A 79 6.64 -6.73 18.19
C ASP A 79 8.12 -6.58 17.83
N ALA A 80 8.81 -7.70 17.78
CA ALA A 80 10.25 -7.79 17.91
C ALA A 80 11.00 -8.01 16.59
N PHE A 81 10.30 -8.36 15.52
CA PHE A 81 10.83 -8.41 14.16
C PHE A 81 10.81 -7.05 13.45
N GLY A 82 11.38 -7.00 12.26
CA GLY A 82 11.27 -5.89 11.31
C GLY A 82 12.37 -4.84 11.39
N LEU A 83 12.24 -3.87 10.51
CA LEU A 83 13.22 -2.79 10.28
C LEU A 83 13.65 -2.01 11.53
N PRO A 84 12.76 -1.63 12.46
CA PRO A 84 13.17 -0.86 13.62
C PRO A 84 14.21 -1.57 14.49
N ALA A 85 13.97 -2.86 14.78
CA ALA A 85 14.88 -3.67 15.59
C ALA A 85 16.20 -3.96 14.86
N GLU A 86 16.13 -4.26 13.55
CA GLU A 86 17.33 -4.51 12.75
C GLU A 86 18.19 -3.24 12.58
N ASN A 87 17.59 -2.09 12.28
CA ASN A 87 18.32 -0.83 12.16
C ASN A 87 18.99 -0.41 13.49
N TYR A 88 18.31 -0.65 14.62
CA TYR A 88 18.91 -0.44 15.93
C TYR A 88 20.12 -1.36 16.14
N ALA A 89 20.00 -2.64 15.82
CA ALA A 89 21.09 -3.62 15.93
C ALA A 89 22.29 -3.24 15.04
N ILE A 90 22.05 -2.81 13.79
CA ILE A 90 23.09 -2.30 12.87
C ILE A 90 23.82 -1.11 13.50
N LYS A 91 23.07 -0.14 14.04
CA LYS A 91 23.63 1.04 14.70
C LYS A 91 24.51 0.69 15.91
N MET A 92 24.11 -0.33 16.64
CA MET A 92 24.83 -0.79 17.84
C MET A 92 25.96 -1.78 17.54
N GLY A 93 26.09 -2.26 16.29
CA GLY A 93 27.09 -3.24 15.89
C GLY A 93 26.91 -4.63 16.54
N VAL A 94 25.65 -5.02 16.82
CA VAL A 94 25.33 -6.29 17.49
C VAL A 94 24.28 -7.07 16.69
N HIS A 95 24.22 -8.38 16.88
CA HIS A 95 23.19 -9.21 16.23
C HIS A 95 21.77 -8.82 16.73
N PRO A 96 20.75 -8.72 15.83
CA PRO A 96 19.42 -8.24 16.18
C PRO A 96 18.73 -9.09 17.26
N ALA A 97 18.92 -10.40 17.29
CA ALA A 97 18.38 -11.24 18.36
C ALA A 97 18.90 -10.81 19.76
N LYS A 98 20.21 -10.51 19.89
CA LYS A 98 20.81 -10.11 21.16
C LYS A 98 20.34 -8.73 21.61
N SER A 99 20.30 -7.75 20.70
CA SER A 99 19.82 -6.42 21.03
C SER A 99 18.33 -6.40 21.38
N THR A 100 17.53 -7.15 20.64
CA THR A 100 16.08 -7.28 20.88
C THR A 100 15.80 -7.91 22.24
N GLU A 101 16.47 -9.01 22.58
CA GLU A 101 16.32 -9.66 23.90
C GLU A 101 16.72 -8.74 25.06
N ALA A 102 17.84 -8.00 24.91
CA ALA A 102 18.28 -7.06 25.93
C ALA A 102 17.27 -5.91 26.13
N ASN A 103 16.72 -5.38 25.02
CA ASN A 103 15.71 -4.34 25.05
C ASN A 103 14.39 -4.84 25.67
N ILE A 104 13.93 -6.04 25.32
CA ILE A 104 12.75 -6.68 25.93
C ILE A 104 12.91 -6.78 27.44
N ARG A 105 14.04 -7.30 27.93
CA ARG A 105 14.30 -7.38 29.38
C ARG A 105 14.21 -6.03 30.07
N ASN A 106 14.78 -5.00 29.48
CA ASN A 106 14.74 -3.66 30.06
C ASN A 106 13.33 -3.05 30.02
N ILE A 107 12.63 -3.15 28.90
CA ILE A 107 11.27 -2.63 28.75
C ILE A 107 10.30 -3.35 29.71
N LYS A 108 10.40 -4.68 29.82
CA LYS A 108 9.63 -5.48 30.77
C LYS A 108 9.84 -5.01 32.21
N ARG A 109 11.10 -4.76 32.59
CA ARG A 109 11.45 -4.20 33.90
C ARG A 109 10.79 -2.82 34.12
N GLN A 110 10.80 -1.95 33.11
CA GLN A 110 10.17 -0.64 33.18
C GLN A 110 8.65 -0.73 33.36
N ILE A 111 7.99 -1.61 32.59
CA ILE A 111 6.53 -1.83 32.70
C ILE A 111 6.18 -2.37 34.11
N LYS A 112 6.97 -3.29 34.63
CA LYS A 112 6.78 -3.80 36.00
C LYS A 112 6.96 -2.69 37.07
N GLN A 113 7.78 -1.69 36.81
CA GLN A 113 7.98 -0.56 37.73
C GLN A 113 6.73 0.31 37.92
N ILE A 114 5.87 0.44 36.91
CA ILE A 114 4.58 1.13 37.04
C ILE A 114 3.49 0.25 37.67
N ALA A 115 3.80 -1.01 37.95
CA ALA A 115 2.88 -1.99 38.49
C ALA A 115 1.58 -2.16 37.68
N ALA A 116 1.64 -1.99 36.36
CA ALA A 116 0.51 -2.23 35.48
C ALA A 116 0.09 -3.70 35.52
N ILE A 117 -1.20 -3.94 35.47
CA ILE A 117 -1.79 -5.28 35.57
C ILE A 117 -1.72 -5.96 34.21
N TYR A 118 -0.57 -6.55 33.90
CA TYR A 118 -0.42 -7.43 32.76
C TYR A 118 -0.36 -8.89 33.22
N ASP A 119 -0.93 -9.76 32.42
CA ASP A 119 -0.82 -11.21 32.59
C ASP A 119 0.49 -11.69 31.92
N TRP A 120 1.54 -11.77 32.72
CA TRP A 120 2.87 -12.15 32.23
C TRP A 120 2.98 -13.63 31.85
N ASP A 121 2.00 -14.47 32.24
CA ASP A 121 1.92 -15.86 31.79
C ASP A 121 1.36 -15.95 30.35
N MET A 122 0.75 -14.87 29.87
CA MET A 122 0.30 -14.69 28.47
C MET A 122 1.25 -13.81 27.66
N GLU A 123 2.52 -13.72 28.04
CA GLU A 123 3.53 -12.97 27.30
C GLU A 123 3.81 -13.64 25.96
N VAL A 124 3.84 -12.83 24.89
CA VAL A 124 4.17 -13.30 23.54
C VAL A 124 5.35 -12.55 22.96
N ASN A 125 6.13 -13.23 22.11
CA ASN A 125 7.24 -12.65 21.38
C ASN A 125 7.14 -13.05 19.91
N THR A 126 7.01 -12.09 19.02
CA THR A 126 6.84 -12.34 17.59
C THR A 126 8.08 -13.01 16.95
N THR A 127 9.26 -12.94 17.61
CA THR A 127 10.47 -13.64 17.13
C THR A 127 10.59 -15.08 17.63
N ASP A 128 9.66 -15.53 18.47
CA ASP A 128 9.64 -16.92 18.91
C ASP A 128 9.16 -17.82 17.75
N PRO A 129 9.93 -18.85 17.37
CA PRO A 129 9.53 -19.81 16.35
C PRO A 129 8.17 -20.47 16.61
N ASP A 130 7.82 -20.73 17.86
CA ASP A 130 6.52 -21.29 18.23
C ASP A 130 5.37 -20.31 18.05
N PHE A 131 5.67 -19.00 18.04
CA PHE A 131 4.69 -17.97 17.69
C PHE A 131 4.61 -17.75 16.19
N TYR A 132 5.74 -17.44 15.49
CA TYR A 132 5.69 -17.06 14.09
C TYR A 132 5.39 -18.23 13.14
N LYS A 133 5.46 -19.50 13.57
CA LYS A 133 4.95 -20.61 12.78
C LYS A 133 3.49 -20.41 12.34
N TRP A 134 2.69 -19.72 13.17
CA TRP A 134 1.30 -19.42 12.84
C TRP A 134 1.17 -18.32 11.82
N THR A 135 2.04 -17.32 11.84
CA THR A 135 2.15 -16.31 10.77
C THR A 135 2.50 -16.98 9.44
N GLN A 136 3.47 -17.89 9.44
CA GLN A 136 3.84 -18.67 8.27
C GLN A 136 2.70 -19.57 7.79
N TRP A 137 2.00 -20.22 8.72
CA TRP A 137 0.82 -21.03 8.36
C TRP A 137 -0.27 -20.20 7.72
N ILE A 138 -0.58 -19.01 8.25
CA ILE A 138 -1.55 -18.08 7.65
C ILE A 138 -1.10 -17.70 6.24
N PHE A 139 0.18 -17.39 6.03
CA PHE A 139 0.70 -17.08 4.72
C PHE A 139 0.51 -18.23 3.72
N VAL A 140 0.80 -19.47 4.15
CA VAL A 140 0.55 -20.68 3.34
C VAL A 140 -0.94 -20.82 2.96
N GLN A 141 -1.86 -20.57 3.92
CA GLN A 141 -3.29 -20.61 3.62
C GLN A 141 -3.70 -19.51 2.63
N MET A 142 -3.14 -18.30 2.76
CA MET A 142 -3.38 -17.20 1.82
C MET A 142 -2.84 -17.54 0.43
N PHE A 143 -1.66 -18.13 0.34
CA PHE A 143 -1.08 -18.61 -0.92
C PHE A 143 -1.98 -19.67 -1.59
N LYS A 144 -2.40 -20.70 -0.86
CA LYS A 144 -3.32 -21.74 -1.35
C LYS A 144 -4.66 -21.17 -1.87
N LYS A 145 -5.09 -20.03 -1.33
CA LYS A 145 -6.32 -19.33 -1.76
C LYS A 145 -6.08 -18.28 -2.87
N GLY A 146 -4.85 -18.14 -3.37
CA GLY A 146 -4.50 -17.12 -4.37
C GLY A 146 -4.55 -15.68 -3.84
N LEU A 147 -4.52 -15.50 -2.51
CA LEU A 147 -4.45 -14.20 -1.85
C LEU A 147 -3.03 -13.71 -1.59
N ALA A 148 -2.05 -14.60 -1.60
CA ALA A 148 -0.63 -14.28 -1.64
C ALA A 148 -0.06 -14.73 -2.99
N TYR A 149 0.68 -13.85 -3.68
CA TYR A 149 1.27 -14.13 -4.99
C TYR A 149 2.54 -13.34 -5.22
N GLU A 150 3.40 -13.81 -6.12
CA GLU A 150 4.58 -13.08 -6.57
C GLU A 150 4.31 -12.28 -7.85
N LYS A 151 4.88 -11.08 -7.91
CA LYS A 151 4.86 -10.25 -9.10
C LYS A 151 6.13 -9.40 -9.18
N GLU A 152 6.68 -9.29 -10.40
CA GLU A 152 7.73 -8.34 -10.71
C GLU A 152 7.11 -7.03 -11.21
N PHE A 153 7.44 -5.91 -10.54
CA PHE A 153 6.93 -4.60 -10.92
C PHE A 153 7.70 -3.48 -10.21
N PRO A 154 7.54 -2.22 -10.63
CA PRO A 154 8.15 -1.07 -9.97
C PRO A 154 7.55 -0.87 -8.58
N ILE A 155 8.33 -1.10 -7.52
CA ILE A 155 7.95 -0.82 -6.14
C ILE A 155 8.59 0.46 -5.64
N ASN A 156 8.04 1.00 -4.55
CA ASN A 156 8.71 2.05 -3.79
C ASN A 156 9.97 1.48 -3.14
N TRP A 157 11.11 2.10 -3.37
CA TRP A 157 12.39 1.67 -2.87
C TRP A 157 13.06 2.77 -2.02
N CYS A 158 13.44 2.45 -0.80
CA CYS A 158 14.25 3.34 0.02
C CYS A 158 15.74 3.06 -0.16
N PRO A 159 16.53 3.95 -0.78
CA PRO A 159 17.95 3.71 -1.03
C PRO A 159 18.80 3.72 0.26
N SER A 160 18.34 4.40 1.31
CA SER A 160 18.99 4.41 2.62
C SER A 160 18.71 3.15 3.42
N CYS A 161 17.45 2.73 3.53
CA CYS A 161 17.08 1.50 4.21
C CYS A 161 17.37 0.25 3.35
N LYS A 162 17.65 0.41 2.05
CA LYS A 162 17.92 -0.66 1.08
C LYS A 162 16.83 -1.74 1.06
N THR A 163 15.57 -1.30 1.00
CA THR A 163 14.40 -2.20 1.02
C THR A 163 13.23 -1.61 0.25
N GLY A 164 12.33 -2.49 -0.21
CA GLY A 164 11.02 -2.11 -0.72
C GLY A 164 10.11 -1.58 0.39
N LEU A 165 9.21 -0.69 0.01
CA LEU A 165 8.22 -0.08 0.90
C LEU A 165 6.82 -0.30 0.36
N ALA A 166 5.86 -0.53 1.26
CA ALA A 166 4.45 -0.42 0.94
C ALA A 166 4.06 1.05 0.68
N ASN A 167 2.91 1.28 0.05
CA ASN A 167 2.46 2.65 -0.22
C ASN A 167 2.22 3.45 1.07
N GLU A 168 1.79 2.77 2.12
CA GLU A 168 1.53 3.31 3.45
C GLU A 168 2.80 3.76 4.18
N GLU A 169 3.96 3.23 3.81
CA GLU A 169 5.27 3.57 4.38
C GLU A 169 5.95 4.75 3.66
N VAL A 170 5.26 5.36 2.69
CA VAL A 170 5.75 6.53 1.95
C VAL A 170 4.92 7.76 2.31
N VAL A 171 5.55 8.71 2.98
CA VAL A 171 4.92 9.97 3.41
C VAL A 171 5.60 11.13 2.70
N ASN A 172 4.84 11.90 1.93
CA ASN A 172 5.35 13.04 1.13
C ASN A 172 6.56 12.65 0.24
N GLY A 173 6.53 11.45 -0.36
CA GLY A 173 7.61 10.93 -1.21
C GLY A 173 8.87 10.48 -0.49
N CYS A 174 8.83 10.47 0.82
CA CYS A 174 9.94 10.04 1.64
C CYS A 174 9.58 8.77 2.43
N CYS A 175 10.59 7.99 2.74
CA CYS A 175 10.46 6.86 3.65
C CYS A 175 10.06 7.36 5.04
N GLU A 176 8.94 6.90 5.60
CA GLU A 176 8.44 7.33 6.91
C GLU A 176 9.44 7.10 8.05
N ARG A 177 10.34 6.11 7.87
CA ARG A 177 11.30 5.69 8.90
C ARG A 177 12.61 6.50 8.92
N CYS A 178 13.14 6.83 7.75
CA CYS A 178 14.46 7.49 7.67
C CYS A 178 14.44 8.85 6.97
N GLY A 179 13.30 9.29 6.45
CA GLY A 179 13.14 10.58 5.77
C GLY A 179 13.79 10.67 4.38
N THR A 180 14.41 9.59 3.88
CA THR A 180 15.07 9.59 2.57
C THR A 180 14.03 9.55 1.45
N THR A 181 14.26 10.34 0.39
CA THR A 181 13.43 10.32 -0.83
C THR A 181 13.38 8.92 -1.42
N VAL A 182 12.16 8.46 -1.69
CA VAL A 182 11.88 7.13 -2.25
C VAL A 182 12.05 7.16 -3.77
N THR A 183 12.63 6.10 -4.32
CA THR A 183 12.75 5.88 -5.77
C THR A 183 11.91 4.69 -6.20
N LYS A 184 11.79 4.45 -7.52
CA LYS A 184 11.17 3.23 -8.06
C LYS A 184 12.25 2.23 -8.43
N LYS A 185 12.01 0.95 -8.12
CA LYS A 185 12.89 -0.15 -8.48
C LYS A 185 12.06 -1.36 -8.88
N ASN A 186 12.34 -1.94 -10.04
CA ASN A 186 11.71 -3.20 -10.45
C ASN A 186 12.27 -4.34 -9.63
N LEU A 187 11.43 -4.97 -8.85
CA LEU A 187 11.77 -6.13 -8.03
C LEU A 187 10.63 -7.14 -8.04
N ARG A 188 10.97 -8.40 -7.97
CA ARG A 188 10.03 -9.48 -7.71
C ARG A 188 9.65 -9.48 -6.25
N GLN A 189 8.35 -9.37 -5.97
CA GLN A 189 7.82 -9.15 -4.63
C GLN A 189 6.65 -10.08 -4.34
N TRP A 190 6.54 -10.49 -3.10
CA TRP A 190 5.32 -11.07 -2.56
C TRP A 190 4.28 -9.99 -2.29
N MET A 191 3.08 -10.25 -2.78
CA MET A 191 1.93 -9.37 -2.68
C MET A 191 0.81 -10.06 -1.92
N LEU A 192 0.08 -9.30 -1.10
CA LEU A 192 -1.19 -9.75 -0.53
C LEU A 192 -2.34 -9.04 -1.24
N LYS A 193 -3.28 -9.83 -1.77
CA LYS A 193 -4.41 -9.37 -2.60
C LYS A 193 -5.51 -8.75 -1.74
N ILE A 194 -5.19 -7.67 -1.03
CA ILE A 194 -6.16 -6.95 -0.17
C ILE A 194 -7.28 -6.32 -0.99
N THR A 195 -7.06 -6.03 -2.28
CA THR A 195 -8.07 -5.51 -3.19
C THR A 195 -9.26 -6.46 -3.37
N ALA A 196 -9.07 -7.76 -3.18
CA ALA A 196 -10.15 -8.76 -3.20
C ALA A 196 -11.23 -8.50 -2.13
N TYR A 197 -10.91 -7.72 -1.11
CA TYR A 197 -11.80 -7.37 -0.01
C TYR A 197 -12.28 -5.92 -0.05
N ALA A 198 -11.91 -5.13 -1.05
CA ALA A 198 -12.20 -3.70 -1.12
C ALA A 198 -13.71 -3.40 -0.98
N GLU A 199 -14.55 -4.13 -1.73
CA GLU A 199 -16.00 -3.97 -1.67
C GLU A 199 -16.58 -4.35 -0.31
N ARG A 200 -16.12 -5.48 0.24
CA ARG A 200 -16.58 -5.94 1.55
C ARG A 200 -16.17 -4.98 2.66
N LEU A 201 -14.94 -4.46 2.61
CA LEU A 201 -14.46 -3.47 3.59
C LEU A 201 -15.32 -2.21 3.58
N LEU A 202 -15.72 -1.72 2.40
CA LEU A 202 -16.63 -0.56 2.30
C LEU A 202 -18.00 -0.86 2.87
N ASN A 203 -18.62 -2.00 2.49
CA ASN A 203 -19.95 -2.37 2.93
C ASN A 203 -20.02 -2.68 4.44
N ASP A 204 -18.93 -3.15 5.03
CA ASP A 204 -18.87 -3.47 6.46
C ASP A 204 -18.64 -2.22 7.33
N LEU A 205 -18.22 -1.07 6.77
CA LEU A 205 -18.08 0.18 7.54
C LEU A 205 -19.39 0.65 8.17
N ASP A 206 -20.51 0.43 7.50
CA ASP A 206 -21.84 0.82 8.00
C ASP A 206 -22.26 0.04 9.24
N LYS A 207 -21.69 -1.16 9.44
CA LYS A 207 -21.95 -2.03 10.59
C LYS A 207 -21.15 -1.66 11.83
N LEU A 208 -20.17 -0.75 11.70
CA LEU A 208 -19.25 -0.39 12.77
C LEU A 208 -19.71 0.86 13.50
N ASP A 209 -19.63 0.82 14.85
CA ASP A 209 -19.81 2.00 15.70
C ASP A 209 -18.49 2.77 15.79
N TRP A 210 -18.06 3.31 14.65
CA TRP A 210 -16.86 4.12 14.54
C TRP A 210 -17.17 5.58 14.27
N PRO A 211 -16.30 6.52 14.69
CA PRO A 211 -16.46 7.94 14.36
C PRO A 211 -16.54 8.15 12.84
N GLU A 212 -17.46 8.98 12.37
CA GLU A 212 -17.68 9.26 10.95
C GLU A 212 -16.42 9.72 10.21
N LYS A 213 -15.55 10.48 10.90
CA LYS A 213 -14.25 10.87 10.36
C LYS A 213 -13.39 9.65 9.99
N VAL A 214 -13.39 8.60 10.80
CA VAL A 214 -12.62 7.37 10.57
C VAL A 214 -13.23 6.60 9.41
N LYS A 215 -14.55 6.45 9.37
CA LYS A 215 -15.24 5.80 8.25
C LYS A 215 -14.94 6.51 6.93
N LYS A 216 -15.01 7.86 6.92
CA LYS A 216 -14.67 8.65 5.74
C LYS A 216 -13.22 8.43 5.29
N MET A 217 -12.27 8.43 6.22
CA MET A 217 -10.85 8.18 5.90
C MET A 217 -10.66 6.79 5.24
N GLN A 218 -11.33 5.76 5.77
CA GLN A 218 -11.30 4.41 5.19
C GLN A 218 -11.91 4.38 3.78
N THR A 219 -13.08 5.01 3.59
CA THR A 219 -13.76 5.11 2.30
C THR A 219 -12.90 5.83 1.25
N ASP A 220 -12.30 6.96 1.62
CA ASP A 220 -11.45 7.76 0.73
C ASP A 220 -10.15 7.01 0.37
N TRP A 221 -9.61 6.22 1.31
CA TRP A 221 -8.42 5.37 1.10
C TRP A 221 -8.71 4.23 0.14
N ILE A 222 -9.82 3.51 0.33
CA ILE A 222 -10.25 2.44 -0.59
C ILE A 222 -10.62 3.03 -1.94
N GLY A 223 -11.28 4.19 -1.95
CA GLY A 223 -11.50 5.04 -3.12
C GLY A 223 -12.19 4.32 -4.27
N LYS A 224 -13.36 3.73 -3.99
CA LYS A 224 -14.21 3.12 -5.02
C LYS A 224 -14.69 4.16 -6.01
N SER A 225 -14.56 3.88 -7.29
CA SER A 225 -15.05 4.72 -8.38
C SER A 225 -15.78 3.89 -9.43
N TYR A 226 -16.84 4.44 -9.96
CA TYR A 226 -17.62 3.87 -11.06
C TYR A 226 -17.25 4.56 -12.36
N GLY A 227 -17.06 3.81 -13.42
CA GLY A 227 -16.67 4.34 -14.71
C GLY A 227 -16.80 3.31 -15.81
N ALA A 228 -16.02 3.53 -16.85
CA ALA A 228 -15.88 2.59 -17.97
C ALA A 228 -14.41 2.45 -18.35
N GLU A 229 -14.05 1.26 -18.77
CA GLU A 229 -12.87 1.05 -19.60
C GLU A 229 -13.26 1.23 -21.06
N VAL A 230 -12.48 2.02 -21.80
CA VAL A 230 -12.75 2.36 -23.18
C VAL A 230 -11.53 2.06 -24.03
N ASP A 231 -11.73 1.36 -25.11
CA ASP A 231 -10.71 0.94 -26.05
C ASP A 231 -10.58 1.96 -27.19
N PHE A 232 -9.41 2.54 -27.32
CA PHE A 232 -9.03 3.42 -28.41
C PHE A 232 -8.11 2.67 -29.36
N PRO A 233 -8.57 2.29 -30.58
CA PRO A 233 -7.69 1.70 -31.60
C PRO A 233 -6.52 2.63 -31.92
N ILE A 234 -5.33 2.07 -32.14
CA ILE A 234 -4.19 2.84 -32.62
C ILE A 234 -4.22 2.91 -34.14
N ASP A 235 -4.12 4.12 -34.70
CA ASP A 235 -4.17 4.34 -36.14
C ASP A 235 -3.06 3.56 -36.87
N GLY A 236 -3.44 2.73 -37.83
CA GLY A 236 -2.54 1.92 -38.61
C GLY A 236 -1.95 0.69 -37.90
N ARG A 237 -2.50 0.30 -36.74
CA ARG A 237 -2.07 -0.88 -35.97
C ARG A 237 -3.25 -1.74 -35.52
N GLU A 238 -3.00 -3.00 -35.20
CA GLU A 238 -4.00 -3.92 -34.60
C GLU A 238 -4.18 -3.68 -33.08
N GLU A 239 -3.22 -3.01 -32.46
CA GLU A 239 -3.19 -2.74 -31.03
C GLU A 239 -4.17 -1.61 -30.65
N LYS A 240 -4.57 -1.62 -29.39
CA LYS A 240 -5.45 -0.60 -28.81
C LYS A 240 -4.89 -0.09 -27.48
N ILE A 241 -5.28 1.11 -27.11
CA ILE A 241 -5.05 1.68 -25.79
C ILE A 241 -6.36 1.63 -25.03
N THR A 242 -6.38 0.89 -23.92
CA THR A 242 -7.52 0.88 -23.01
C THR A 242 -7.33 1.94 -21.94
N VAL A 243 -8.32 2.81 -21.75
CA VAL A 243 -8.32 3.84 -20.69
C VAL A 243 -9.46 3.60 -19.71
N TYR A 244 -9.23 3.91 -18.44
CA TYR A 244 -10.29 3.99 -17.45
C TYR A 244 -10.73 5.43 -17.26
N THR A 245 -12.03 5.69 -17.31
CA THR A 245 -12.59 7.02 -17.07
C THR A 245 -13.80 6.98 -16.15
N THR A 246 -13.88 7.94 -15.22
CA THR A 246 -15.07 8.20 -14.39
C THR A 246 -16.03 9.19 -15.06
N ARG A 247 -15.64 9.72 -16.24
CA ARG A 247 -16.39 10.70 -17.02
C ARG A 247 -16.59 10.19 -18.46
N PRO A 248 -17.23 9.03 -18.65
CA PRO A 248 -17.51 8.49 -19.99
C PRO A 248 -18.43 9.41 -20.80
N ASP A 249 -19.20 10.26 -20.13
CA ASP A 249 -20.03 11.30 -20.72
C ASP A 249 -19.22 12.33 -21.55
N THR A 250 -17.94 12.51 -21.26
CA THR A 250 -17.10 13.50 -21.95
C THR A 250 -16.28 12.94 -23.11
N LEU A 251 -16.54 11.72 -23.54
CA LEU A 251 -15.72 11.00 -24.53
C LEU A 251 -15.56 11.74 -25.88
N TYR A 252 -16.61 12.46 -26.33
CA TYR A 252 -16.55 13.30 -27.53
C TYR A 252 -15.56 14.47 -27.44
N GLY A 253 -15.24 14.91 -26.20
CA GLY A 253 -14.27 15.97 -25.94
C GLY A 253 -12.83 15.47 -25.74
N ALA A 254 -12.57 14.18 -25.92
CA ALA A 254 -11.23 13.63 -25.86
C ALA A 254 -10.43 14.03 -27.10
N THR A 255 -9.52 15.00 -26.96
CA THR A 255 -8.76 15.58 -28.05
C THR A 255 -7.32 15.09 -28.15
N PHE A 256 -6.81 14.44 -27.11
CA PHE A 256 -5.52 13.77 -27.09
C PHE A 256 -5.50 12.64 -26.05
N MET A 257 -4.48 11.77 -26.13
CA MET A 257 -4.24 10.67 -25.20
C MET A 257 -2.92 10.89 -24.51
N VAL A 258 -2.83 10.51 -23.23
CA VAL A 258 -1.58 10.53 -22.49
C VAL A 258 -1.33 9.17 -21.84
N LEU A 259 -0.14 8.64 -22.06
CA LEU A 259 0.35 7.42 -21.43
C LEU A 259 1.44 7.78 -20.40
N ALA A 260 1.52 6.98 -19.35
CA ALA A 260 2.66 7.01 -18.44
C ALA A 260 3.96 6.64 -19.19
N PRO A 261 5.09 7.27 -18.87
CA PRO A 261 6.38 6.92 -19.48
C PRO A 261 6.77 5.45 -19.34
N GLU A 262 6.27 4.77 -18.29
CA GLU A 262 6.48 3.36 -17.99
C GLU A 262 5.49 2.42 -18.67
N HIS A 263 4.53 2.93 -19.42
CA HIS A 263 3.51 2.12 -20.10
C HIS A 263 4.15 1.18 -21.11
N ALA A 264 3.63 -0.07 -21.22
CA ALA A 264 4.19 -1.10 -22.08
C ALA A 264 4.33 -0.68 -23.55
N LEU A 265 3.39 0.14 -24.05
CA LEU A 265 3.38 0.65 -25.43
C LEU A 265 4.24 1.91 -25.61
N ALA A 266 4.75 2.56 -24.56
CA ALA A 266 5.40 3.87 -24.65
C ALA A 266 6.52 3.92 -25.70
N LYS A 267 7.40 2.92 -25.72
CA LYS A 267 8.51 2.85 -26.67
C LYS A 267 8.07 2.48 -28.09
N SER A 268 7.10 1.56 -28.22
CA SER A 268 6.65 1.07 -29.52
C SER A 268 5.81 2.09 -30.29
N LEU A 269 5.23 3.08 -29.60
CA LEU A 269 4.45 4.16 -30.21
C LEU A 269 5.32 5.25 -30.83
N ALA A 270 6.61 5.31 -30.50
CA ALA A 270 7.52 6.26 -31.10
C ALA A 270 7.74 5.96 -32.61
N THR A 271 7.59 6.99 -33.43
CA THR A 271 8.02 6.93 -34.85
C THR A 271 9.55 7.12 -34.93
N ASP A 272 10.12 6.89 -36.10
CA ASP A 272 11.58 7.08 -36.28
C ASP A 272 11.99 8.54 -36.00
N GLU A 273 11.11 9.51 -36.27
CA GLU A 273 11.34 10.94 -36.05
C GLU A 273 11.27 11.33 -34.56
N THR A 274 10.50 10.61 -33.75
CA THR A 274 10.26 10.97 -32.35
C THR A 274 11.02 10.04 -31.37
N ARG A 275 11.65 8.98 -31.83
CA ARG A 275 12.26 7.93 -31.04
C ARG A 275 13.24 8.45 -29.97
N ASP A 276 14.20 9.28 -30.39
CA ASP A 276 15.21 9.81 -29.49
C ASP A 276 14.60 10.69 -28.40
N ALA A 277 13.62 11.50 -28.76
CA ALA A 277 12.91 12.38 -27.81
C ALA A 277 12.07 11.57 -26.81
N VAL A 278 11.40 10.51 -27.27
CA VAL A 278 10.59 9.62 -26.45
C VAL A 278 11.49 8.82 -25.49
N GLU A 279 12.57 8.23 -25.96
CA GLU A 279 13.50 7.46 -25.11
C GLU A 279 14.15 8.36 -24.05
N LYS A 280 14.56 9.56 -24.44
CA LYS A 280 15.07 10.56 -23.50
C LYS A 280 14.03 10.92 -22.43
N TYR A 281 12.78 11.16 -22.82
CA TYR A 281 11.71 11.53 -21.91
C TYR A 281 11.41 10.37 -20.90
N ILE A 282 11.37 9.14 -21.39
CA ILE A 282 11.19 7.94 -20.53
C ILE A 282 12.33 7.85 -19.50
N PHE A 283 13.58 8.05 -19.94
CA PHE A 283 14.73 8.04 -19.06
C PHE A 283 14.66 9.16 -18.02
N ASP A 284 14.46 10.41 -18.44
CA ASP A 284 14.38 11.57 -17.54
C ASP A 284 13.24 11.43 -16.51
N SER A 285 12.09 10.88 -16.94
CA SER A 285 10.94 10.61 -16.06
C SER A 285 11.24 9.51 -15.03
N SER A 286 12.03 8.48 -15.40
CA SER A 286 12.40 7.39 -14.49
C SER A 286 13.27 7.84 -13.32
N MET A 287 13.96 8.99 -13.47
CA MET A 287 14.81 9.58 -12.44
C MET A 287 14.01 10.41 -11.41
N ARG A 288 12.71 10.65 -11.64
CA ARG A 288 11.86 11.43 -10.76
C ARG A 288 10.98 10.52 -9.88
N SER A 289 10.79 10.92 -8.62
CA SER A 289 9.81 10.25 -7.75
C SER A 289 8.37 10.57 -8.19
N ASN A 290 7.42 9.68 -7.89
CA ASN A 290 6.00 9.96 -8.18
C ASN A 290 5.49 11.23 -7.49
N VAL A 291 6.07 11.58 -6.34
CA VAL A 291 5.70 12.81 -5.60
C VAL A 291 6.20 14.05 -6.32
N ASP A 292 7.46 14.05 -6.77
CA ASP A 292 7.99 15.17 -7.56
C ASP A 292 7.19 15.38 -8.83
N ARG A 293 6.76 14.27 -9.48
CA ARG A 293 5.91 14.28 -10.67
C ARG A 293 4.53 14.86 -10.38
N MET A 294 3.89 14.46 -9.26
CA MET A 294 2.57 14.96 -8.86
C MET A 294 2.60 16.41 -8.37
N GLN A 295 3.69 16.86 -7.76
CA GLN A 295 3.85 18.23 -7.25
C GLN A 295 4.41 19.20 -8.29
N ALA A 296 4.84 18.71 -9.46
CA ALA A 296 5.37 19.53 -10.53
C ALA A 296 4.30 20.53 -11.01
N LYS A 297 4.57 21.81 -10.83
CA LYS A 297 3.69 22.89 -11.29
C LYS A 297 3.64 22.97 -12.80
N GLU A 298 4.72 22.61 -13.46
CA GLU A 298 4.82 22.68 -14.91
C GLU A 298 4.55 21.30 -15.53
N LYS A 299 3.57 21.24 -16.46
CA LYS A 299 3.29 20.01 -17.20
C LYS A 299 4.37 19.78 -18.26
N THR A 300 4.93 18.56 -18.27
CA THR A 300 5.89 18.14 -19.28
C THR A 300 5.31 16.99 -20.10
N GLY A 301 5.80 16.81 -21.31
CA GLY A 301 5.36 15.73 -22.18
C GLY A 301 6.12 15.67 -23.47
N VAL A 302 6.02 14.53 -24.16
CA VAL A 302 6.57 14.32 -25.50
C VAL A 302 5.54 13.65 -26.39
N PHE A 303 5.39 14.15 -27.62
CA PHE A 303 4.55 13.51 -28.65
C PHE A 303 5.24 12.23 -29.16
N THR A 304 4.48 11.14 -29.25
CA THR A 304 5.03 9.84 -29.71
C THR A 304 5.15 9.74 -31.23
N GLY A 305 4.47 10.59 -31.99
CA GLY A 305 4.31 10.49 -33.44
C GLY A 305 3.11 9.64 -33.87
N SER A 306 2.49 8.91 -32.95
CA SER A 306 1.35 8.02 -33.20
C SER A 306 0.03 8.66 -32.76
N TYR A 307 -1.07 8.13 -33.32
CA TYR A 307 -2.43 8.59 -33.03
C TYR A 307 -3.31 7.43 -32.60
N ALA A 308 -4.24 7.69 -31.70
CA ALA A 308 -5.37 6.81 -31.41
C ALA A 308 -6.62 7.30 -32.13
N VAL A 309 -7.60 6.44 -32.29
CA VAL A 309 -8.89 6.78 -32.92
C VAL A 309 -9.96 6.79 -31.85
N ASN A 310 -10.65 7.91 -31.69
CA ASN A 310 -11.78 8.00 -30.77
C ASN A 310 -12.93 7.11 -31.28
N PRO A 311 -13.36 6.10 -30.49
CA PRO A 311 -14.34 5.12 -30.98
C PRO A 311 -15.75 5.67 -31.21
N LEU A 312 -16.07 6.87 -30.68
CA LEU A 312 -17.40 7.49 -30.88
C LEU A 312 -17.50 8.31 -32.15
N ASN A 313 -16.47 9.05 -32.49
CA ASN A 313 -16.52 10.01 -33.62
C ASN A 313 -15.47 9.78 -34.71
N GLY A 314 -14.61 8.78 -34.54
CA GLY A 314 -13.55 8.47 -35.50
C GLY A 314 -12.40 9.49 -35.57
N ALA A 315 -12.38 10.47 -34.68
CA ALA A 315 -11.34 11.49 -34.66
C ALA A 315 -9.98 10.91 -34.28
N LYS A 316 -8.93 11.32 -35.01
CA LYS A 316 -7.55 10.98 -34.64
C LYS A 316 -7.08 11.86 -33.50
N THR A 317 -6.68 11.24 -32.38
CA THR A 317 -6.19 11.89 -31.16
C THR A 317 -4.70 11.60 -31.01
N PRO A 318 -3.82 12.62 -30.94
CA PRO A 318 -2.38 12.40 -30.80
C PRO A 318 -2.06 11.74 -29.46
N ILE A 319 -1.10 10.81 -29.47
CA ILE A 319 -0.67 10.09 -28.27
C ILE A 319 0.60 10.73 -27.73
N TRP A 320 0.55 11.16 -26.48
CA TRP A 320 1.65 11.76 -25.73
C TRP A 320 2.12 10.87 -24.60
N LEU A 321 3.37 11.01 -24.19
CA LEU A 321 3.85 10.56 -22.90
C LEU A 321 3.93 11.77 -21.97
N SER A 322 3.46 11.59 -20.73
CA SER A 322 3.64 12.62 -19.71
C SER A 322 3.75 11.99 -18.31
N ASP A 323 4.56 12.63 -17.49
CA ASP A 323 4.87 12.18 -16.14
C ASP A 323 3.77 12.49 -15.11
N TYR A 324 2.72 13.24 -15.46
CA TYR A 324 1.55 13.40 -14.59
C TYR A 324 0.59 12.19 -14.62
N VAL A 325 0.77 11.25 -15.57
CA VAL A 325 0.07 9.96 -15.60
C VAL A 325 0.94 8.91 -14.96
N LEU A 326 0.35 8.13 -14.05
CA LEU A 326 1.06 7.08 -13.32
C LEU A 326 0.70 5.71 -13.89
N ALA A 327 1.71 4.87 -14.11
CA ALA A 327 1.51 3.52 -14.68
C ALA A 327 0.77 2.57 -13.73
N ASP A 328 0.77 2.86 -12.44
CA ASP A 328 0.14 2.05 -11.40
C ASP A 328 -1.29 2.52 -11.06
N TYR A 329 -1.84 3.51 -11.81
CA TYR A 329 -3.21 3.96 -11.65
C TYR A 329 -4.03 3.69 -12.92
N GLY A 330 -5.15 2.96 -12.78
CA GLY A 330 -5.98 2.53 -13.91
C GLY A 330 -5.18 1.63 -14.86
N THR A 331 -5.20 2.00 -16.13
CA THR A 331 -4.47 1.31 -17.21
C THR A 331 -3.09 1.91 -17.49
N GLY A 332 -2.68 2.96 -16.78
CA GLY A 332 -1.48 3.73 -17.11
C GLY A 332 -1.64 4.61 -18.35
N ALA A 333 -2.86 4.76 -18.85
CA ALA A 333 -3.24 5.61 -19.97
C ALA A 333 -4.53 6.37 -19.63
N ILE A 334 -4.65 7.60 -20.12
CA ILE A 334 -5.86 8.43 -19.97
C ILE A 334 -6.26 9.03 -21.30
N MET A 335 -7.55 9.17 -21.53
CA MET A 335 -8.10 10.12 -22.49
C MET A 335 -8.11 11.51 -21.86
N CYS A 336 -7.73 12.51 -22.58
CA CYS A 336 -7.64 13.88 -22.08
C CYS A 336 -8.77 14.72 -22.65
N VAL A 337 -9.48 15.37 -21.74
CA VAL A 337 -10.64 16.21 -22.06
C VAL A 337 -10.39 17.64 -21.56
N PRO A 338 -9.60 18.44 -22.29
CA PRO A 338 -9.08 19.70 -21.80
C PRO A 338 -10.15 20.73 -21.46
N ALA A 339 -11.32 20.66 -22.09
CA ALA A 339 -12.42 21.55 -21.72
C ALA A 339 -13.03 21.28 -20.34
N HIS A 340 -12.76 20.08 -19.72
CA HIS A 340 -13.43 19.61 -18.50
C HIS A 340 -12.48 19.06 -17.41
N ASP A 341 -11.17 19.19 -17.60
CA ASP A 341 -10.15 18.86 -16.59
C ASP A 341 -9.03 19.91 -16.62
N ASP A 342 -8.73 20.49 -15.45
CA ASP A 342 -7.75 21.58 -15.34
C ASP A 342 -6.34 21.15 -15.79
N ARG A 343 -5.93 19.92 -15.48
CA ARG A 343 -4.60 19.40 -15.84
C ARG A 343 -4.47 19.22 -17.35
N ASP A 344 -5.53 18.70 -17.97
CA ASP A 344 -5.60 18.50 -19.41
C ASP A 344 -5.68 19.85 -20.12
N PHE A 345 -6.38 20.84 -19.53
CA PHE A 345 -6.46 22.20 -20.06
C PHE A 345 -5.08 22.87 -20.07
N GLU A 346 -4.35 22.83 -18.94
CA GLU A 346 -2.99 23.36 -18.85
C GLU A 346 -2.05 22.70 -19.88
N PHE A 347 -2.16 21.37 -20.03
CA PHE A 347 -1.37 20.61 -21.00
C PHE A 347 -1.70 21.03 -22.43
N ALA A 348 -2.99 21.06 -22.78
CA ALA A 348 -3.45 21.44 -24.11
C ALA A 348 -3.02 22.87 -24.50
N ARG A 349 -3.13 23.81 -23.55
CA ARG A 349 -2.67 25.20 -23.75
C ARG A 349 -1.16 25.27 -23.99
N LYS A 350 -0.37 24.50 -23.23
CA LYS A 350 1.09 24.48 -23.37
C LYS A 350 1.54 23.94 -24.72
N PHE A 351 0.91 22.87 -25.18
CA PHE A 351 1.32 22.17 -26.40
C PHE A 351 0.49 22.50 -27.64
N GLY A 352 -0.43 23.48 -27.54
CA GLY A 352 -1.25 23.94 -28.68
C GLY A 352 -2.24 22.90 -29.18
N LEU A 353 -2.77 22.03 -28.27
CA LEU A 353 -3.72 21.00 -28.62
C LEU A 353 -5.18 21.53 -28.64
N PRO A 354 -6.08 20.90 -29.40
CA PRO A 354 -7.48 21.32 -29.48
C PRO A 354 -8.19 21.20 -28.13
N ILE A 355 -9.07 22.18 -27.84
CA ILE A 355 -9.95 22.17 -26.67
C ILE A 355 -11.38 22.19 -27.19
N VAL A 356 -12.14 21.12 -26.91
CA VAL A 356 -13.54 20.97 -27.38
C VAL A 356 -14.45 20.86 -26.16
N GLN A 357 -15.29 21.87 -25.95
CA GLN A 357 -16.27 21.86 -24.87
C GLN A 357 -17.44 20.92 -25.24
N VAL A 358 -17.75 19.97 -24.37
CA VAL A 358 -18.84 18.99 -24.56
C VAL A 358 -19.94 19.08 -23.51
N ILE A 359 -19.72 19.84 -22.45
CA ILE A 359 -20.73 20.13 -21.44
C ILE A 359 -20.81 21.64 -21.24
N ALA A 360 -22.01 22.17 -21.30
CA ALA A 360 -22.28 23.60 -21.10
C ALA A 360 -23.42 23.80 -20.11
N LYS A 361 -23.37 24.86 -19.30
CA LYS A 361 -24.38 25.14 -18.27
C LYS A 361 -25.79 25.24 -18.87
N ASP A 362 -25.92 25.97 -19.93
CA ASP A 362 -27.21 26.34 -20.62
C ASP A 362 -27.25 25.80 -22.06
N GLY A 363 -26.42 24.83 -22.42
CA GLY A 363 -26.31 24.32 -23.79
C GLY A 363 -25.60 25.28 -24.76
N LYS A 364 -24.91 26.31 -24.25
CA LYS A 364 -24.16 27.28 -25.08
C LYS A 364 -22.67 27.15 -24.82
N GLU A 365 -21.91 27.08 -25.90
CA GLU A 365 -20.46 27.02 -25.87
C GLU A 365 -19.84 28.32 -25.31
N ILE A 366 -18.78 28.19 -24.53
CA ILE A 366 -18.00 29.32 -24.02
C ILE A 366 -17.01 29.76 -25.09
N GLU A 367 -17.20 30.97 -25.63
CA GLU A 367 -16.23 31.55 -26.55
C GLU A 367 -14.91 31.85 -25.79
N ASN A 368 -13.78 31.42 -26.35
CA ASN A 368 -12.43 31.68 -25.81
C ASN A 368 -12.25 31.22 -24.37
N MET A 369 -12.38 29.92 -24.10
CA MET A 369 -12.13 29.31 -22.76
C MET A 369 -10.74 29.70 -22.23
N THR A 370 -10.72 30.31 -21.06
CA THR A 370 -9.48 30.67 -20.33
C THR A 370 -9.13 29.67 -19.21
N GLU A 371 -10.08 28.85 -18.84
CA GLU A 371 -9.99 27.79 -17.84
C GLU A 371 -10.91 26.63 -18.20
N ALA A 372 -10.72 25.47 -17.63
CA ALA A 372 -11.58 24.31 -17.82
C ALA A 372 -12.96 24.53 -17.18
N TYR A 373 -14.01 24.09 -17.85
CA TYR A 373 -15.35 24.01 -17.27
C TYR A 373 -15.49 22.69 -16.49
N THR A 374 -15.23 22.73 -15.20
CA THR A 374 -15.17 21.53 -14.33
C THR A 374 -16.52 21.19 -13.67
N GLU A 375 -17.57 21.97 -13.90
CA GLU A 375 -18.90 21.69 -13.37
C GLU A 375 -19.40 20.32 -13.85
N ALA A 376 -19.89 19.51 -12.92
CA ALA A 376 -20.28 18.13 -13.20
C ALA A 376 -21.58 18.02 -14.00
N ASN A 377 -22.45 19.03 -13.92
CA ASN A 377 -23.78 19.04 -14.51
C ASN A 377 -23.88 20.12 -15.59
N GLY A 378 -24.59 19.78 -16.64
CA GLY A 378 -24.85 20.68 -17.75
C GLY A 378 -25.52 19.93 -18.91
N ILE A 379 -25.68 20.59 -20.02
CA ILE A 379 -26.26 20.06 -21.26
C ILE A 379 -25.11 19.69 -22.21
N MET A 380 -25.21 18.53 -22.81
CA MET A 380 -24.24 18.06 -23.80
C MET A 380 -24.30 18.90 -25.07
N ILE A 381 -23.13 19.32 -25.55
CA ILE A 381 -22.92 20.04 -26.83
C ILE A 381 -21.72 19.37 -27.54
N ASN A 382 -21.55 19.61 -28.82
CA ASN A 382 -20.45 19.08 -29.63
C ASN A 382 -20.23 17.55 -29.47
N SER A 383 -21.31 16.81 -29.20
CA SER A 383 -21.28 15.39 -28.76
C SER A 383 -22.16 14.48 -29.64
N GLY A 384 -22.34 14.83 -30.92
CA GLY A 384 -23.11 13.99 -31.85
C GLY A 384 -24.50 13.66 -31.32
N ASP A 385 -24.83 12.36 -31.27
CA ASP A 385 -26.13 11.87 -30.81
C ASP A 385 -26.42 12.19 -29.35
N TRP A 386 -25.43 12.61 -28.58
CA TRP A 386 -25.57 12.96 -27.15
C TRP A 386 -25.93 14.45 -26.94
N ASN A 387 -25.95 15.27 -28.02
CA ASN A 387 -26.31 16.68 -27.91
C ASN A 387 -27.69 16.87 -27.30
N GLY A 388 -27.80 17.83 -26.38
CA GLY A 388 -29.04 18.14 -25.68
C GLY A 388 -29.38 17.26 -24.48
N LEU A 389 -28.67 16.18 -24.26
CA LEU A 389 -28.83 15.34 -23.07
C LEU A 389 -28.24 16.02 -21.84
N GLU A 390 -28.78 15.71 -20.67
CA GLU A 390 -28.18 16.10 -19.38
C GLU A 390 -26.95 15.26 -19.09
N SER A 391 -25.79 15.87 -18.81
CA SER A 391 -24.53 15.18 -18.53
C SER A 391 -24.62 14.27 -17.30
N ALA A 392 -25.41 14.63 -16.28
CA ALA A 392 -25.62 13.81 -15.08
C ALA A 392 -26.34 12.48 -15.38
N VAL A 393 -27.27 12.48 -16.34
CA VAL A 393 -27.94 11.27 -16.82
C VAL A 393 -26.98 10.47 -17.68
N LEU A 394 -26.35 11.14 -18.66
CA LEU A 394 -25.44 10.49 -19.59
C LEU A 394 -24.24 9.83 -18.89
N LYS A 395 -23.70 10.42 -17.84
CA LYS A 395 -22.62 9.85 -17.05
C LYS A 395 -22.97 8.44 -16.50
N LYS A 396 -24.25 8.16 -16.21
CA LYS A 396 -24.73 6.87 -15.74
C LYS A 396 -24.99 5.90 -16.89
N GLU A 397 -25.49 6.40 -18.01
CA GLU A 397 -25.90 5.59 -19.17
C GLU A 397 -24.73 5.32 -20.14
N ALA A 398 -23.77 6.23 -20.27
CA ALA A 398 -22.65 6.07 -21.19
C ALA A 398 -21.87 4.78 -21.03
N PRO A 399 -21.59 4.24 -19.79
CA PRO A 399 -20.94 2.94 -19.64
C PRO A 399 -21.69 1.80 -20.33
N HIS A 400 -23.02 1.80 -20.28
CA HIS A 400 -23.85 0.80 -20.96
C HIS A 400 -23.82 0.99 -22.48
N MET A 401 -23.91 2.22 -22.96
CA MET A 401 -23.82 2.53 -24.40
C MET A 401 -22.47 2.11 -24.99
N ILE A 402 -21.38 2.29 -24.23
CA ILE A 402 -20.03 1.88 -24.60
C ILE A 402 -19.95 0.36 -24.75
N GLU A 403 -20.53 -0.37 -23.80
CA GLU A 403 -20.58 -1.84 -23.80
C GLU A 403 -21.43 -2.39 -24.96
N GLU A 404 -22.61 -1.82 -25.19
CA GLU A 404 -23.49 -2.19 -26.31
C GLU A 404 -22.83 -1.95 -27.68
N LYS A 405 -22.04 -0.88 -27.81
CA LYS A 405 -21.30 -0.58 -29.04
C LYS A 405 -19.99 -1.39 -29.18
N GLY A 406 -19.58 -2.15 -28.17
CA GLY A 406 -18.49 -3.10 -28.22
C GLY A 406 -17.08 -2.51 -28.19
N PHE A 407 -16.89 -1.25 -27.76
CA PHE A 407 -15.58 -0.63 -27.64
C PHE A 407 -15.14 -0.35 -26.19
N GLY A 408 -15.77 -1.02 -25.24
CA GLY A 408 -15.41 -0.94 -23.83
C GLY A 408 -16.43 -1.66 -22.94
N HIS A 409 -16.31 -1.48 -21.64
CA HIS A 409 -17.23 -2.05 -20.67
C HIS A 409 -17.31 -1.23 -19.39
N LYS A 410 -18.44 -1.35 -18.71
CA LYS A 410 -18.63 -0.77 -17.37
C LYS A 410 -17.65 -1.42 -16.39
N THR A 411 -17.02 -0.59 -15.58
CA THR A 411 -16.03 -1.10 -14.62
C THR A 411 -16.07 -0.32 -13.31
N VAL A 412 -15.68 -1.01 -12.25
CA VAL A 412 -15.47 -0.41 -10.92
C VAL A 412 -13.99 -0.48 -10.63
N ASN A 413 -13.40 0.65 -10.30
CA ASN A 413 -12.00 0.73 -9.92
C ASN A 413 -11.86 1.19 -8.47
N TYR A 414 -10.71 0.87 -7.86
CA TYR A 414 -10.36 1.24 -6.49
C TYR A 414 -9.01 1.93 -6.48
N LYS A 415 -8.83 2.91 -5.58
CA LYS A 415 -7.51 3.49 -5.30
C LYS A 415 -6.64 2.52 -4.51
N LEU A 416 -7.27 1.68 -3.67
CA LEU A 416 -6.60 0.63 -2.91
C LEU A 416 -5.76 -0.26 -3.85
N ARG A 417 -4.54 -0.55 -3.44
CA ARG A 417 -3.62 -1.46 -4.14
C ARG A 417 -3.32 -2.67 -3.29
N ASP A 418 -2.91 -3.75 -3.94
CA ASP A 418 -2.42 -4.92 -3.23
C ASP A 418 -1.18 -4.56 -2.41
N TRP A 419 -1.06 -5.19 -1.27
CA TRP A 419 -0.01 -4.87 -0.30
C TRP A 419 1.31 -5.52 -0.69
N VAL A 420 2.37 -4.71 -0.83
CA VAL A 420 3.76 -5.20 -0.97
C VAL A 420 4.20 -5.78 0.37
N PHE A 421 4.24 -7.09 0.46
CA PHE A 421 4.43 -7.81 1.73
C PHE A 421 5.91 -8.08 2.03
N SER A 422 6.70 -8.55 1.06
CA SER A 422 8.10 -8.92 1.29
C SER A 422 9.03 -7.73 1.48
N ARG A 423 10.07 -7.91 2.28
CA ARG A 423 11.14 -6.95 2.52
C ARG A 423 12.49 -7.63 2.28
N GLN A 424 13.47 -6.88 1.78
CA GLN A 424 14.83 -7.36 1.48
C GLN A 424 15.73 -7.19 2.69
N ARG A 425 15.28 -7.74 3.82
CA ARG A 425 15.93 -7.62 5.12
C ARG A 425 16.07 -8.99 5.78
N TYR A 426 16.97 -9.08 6.75
CA TYR A 426 17.24 -10.34 7.47
C TYR A 426 16.25 -10.55 8.61
N TRP A 427 16.03 -9.53 9.46
CA TRP A 427 15.32 -9.68 10.71
C TRP A 427 13.79 -9.68 10.51
N GLY A 428 13.26 -10.84 10.18
CA GLY A 428 11.84 -11.08 9.93
C GLY A 428 11.54 -12.56 9.76
N GLU A 429 10.27 -12.93 9.78
CA GLU A 429 9.84 -14.30 9.51
C GLU A 429 10.17 -14.68 8.05
N PRO A 430 10.88 -15.80 7.83
CA PRO A 430 11.08 -16.30 6.48
C PRO A 430 9.75 -16.68 5.82
N ILE A 431 9.61 -16.30 4.54
CA ILE A 431 8.43 -16.66 3.76
C ILE A 431 8.48 -18.15 3.42
N PRO A 432 7.48 -18.97 3.82
CA PRO A 432 7.54 -20.42 3.75
C PRO A 432 7.16 -20.94 2.36
N ILE A 433 7.87 -20.48 1.31
CA ILE A 433 7.66 -20.88 -0.09
C ILE A 433 8.98 -21.35 -0.68
N ILE A 434 8.91 -22.47 -1.40
CA ILE A 434 10.01 -23.10 -2.11
C ILE A 434 9.84 -22.83 -3.59
N HIS A 435 10.87 -22.31 -4.24
CA HIS A 435 10.91 -22.04 -5.67
C HIS A 435 11.51 -23.24 -6.43
N CYS A 436 10.65 -24.04 -7.03
CA CYS A 436 11.04 -25.22 -7.80
C CYS A 436 11.04 -24.91 -9.31
N PRO A 437 12.12 -25.21 -10.05
CA PRO A 437 12.15 -24.99 -11.50
C PRO A 437 11.09 -25.76 -12.29
N LYS A 438 10.58 -26.88 -11.72
CA LYS A 438 9.56 -27.71 -12.37
C LYS A 438 8.14 -27.41 -11.90
N CYS A 439 7.96 -27.15 -10.60
CA CYS A 439 6.64 -26.99 -9.97
C CYS A 439 6.25 -25.53 -9.72
N GLY A 440 7.15 -24.57 -9.94
CA GLY A 440 6.94 -23.16 -9.58
C GLY A 440 7.03 -22.94 -8.07
N CYS A 441 6.22 -22.04 -7.54
CA CYS A 441 6.13 -21.75 -6.10
C CYS A 441 5.39 -22.87 -5.37
N VAL A 442 6.04 -23.51 -4.42
CA VAL A 442 5.51 -24.61 -3.62
C VAL A 442 5.59 -24.25 -2.14
N PRO A 443 4.50 -24.30 -1.36
CA PRO A 443 4.57 -24.00 0.06
C PRO A 443 5.36 -25.08 0.81
N VAL A 444 6.08 -24.67 1.85
CA VAL A 444 6.65 -25.59 2.82
C VAL A 444 5.53 -26.42 3.44
N PRO A 445 5.66 -27.74 3.59
CA PRO A 445 4.67 -28.57 4.27
C PRO A 445 4.35 -28.05 5.67
N GLU A 446 3.07 -28.06 6.04
CA GLU A 446 2.60 -27.45 7.30
C GLU A 446 3.21 -28.12 8.56
N ASP A 447 3.51 -29.40 8.47
CA ASP A 447 4.18 -30.19 9.52
C ASP A 447 5.68 -29.88 9.65
N GLN A 448 6.26 -29.17 8.69
CA GLN A 448 7.67 -28.71 8.71
C GLN A 448 7.78 -27.23 9.17
N LEU A 449 6.69 -26.58 9.48
CA LEU A 449 6.73 -25.23 10.07
C LEU A 449 7.11 -25.30 11.57
N PRO A 450 7.88 -24.32 12.05
CA PRO A 450 8.32 -23.11 11.36
C PRO A 450 9.57 -23.33 10.49
N LEU A 451 9.60 -22.67 9.32
CA LEU A 451 10.84 -22.42 8.63
C LEU A 451 11.64 -21.39 9.45
N LYS A 452 12.71 -21.85 10.09
CA LYS A 452 13.46 -21.02 11.04
C LYS A 452 14.40 -20.06 10.32
N LEU A 453 14.50 -18.83 10.86
CA LEU A 453 15.51 -17.87 10.45
C LEU A 453 16.90 -18.39 10.78
N PRO A 454 17.84 -18.52 9.82
CA PRO A 454 19.18 -19.03 10.10
C PRO A 454 20.00 -17.99 10.87
N GLU A 455 20.92 -18.47 11.73
CA GLU A 455 21.92 -17.60 12.32
C GLU A 455 22.96 -17.16 11.28
N VAL A 456 23.31 -15.89 11.29
CA VAL A 456 24.25 -15.30 10.33
C VAL A 456 25.30 -14.44 11.03
N GLU A 457 26.50 -14.43 10.50
CA GLU A 457 27.56 -13.53 10.96
C GLU A 457 27.34 -12.09 10.46
N SER A 458 26.82 -11.93 9.25
CA SER A 458 26.50 -10.63 8.63
C SER A 458 25.08 -10.62 8.10
N TYR A 459 24.37 -9.56 8.43
CA TYR A 459 22.98 -9.32 8.01
C TYR A 459 22.79 -7.95 7.35
N GLN A 460 23.88 -7.36 6.85
CA GLN A 460 23.83 -6.05 6.18
C GLN A 460 23.00 -6.13 4.90
N PRO A 461 22.07 -5.18 4.67
CA PRO A 461 21.30 -5.15 3.44
C PRO A 461 22.19 -5.01 2.20
N THR A 462 21.96 -5.84 1.19
CA THR A 462 22.77 -5.90 -0.03
C THR A 462 22.66 -4.62 -0.88
N GLY A 463 21.49 -4.00 -0.91
CA GLY A 463 21.19 -2.86 -1.81
C GLY A 463 20.87 -3.28 -3.25
N THR A 464 21.10 -4.56 -3.60
CA THR A 464 20.78 -5.09 -4.94
C THR A 464 19.29 -5.36 -5.13
N GLY A 465 18.55 -5.52 -4.05
CA GLY A 465 17.16 -5.97 -4.02
C GLY A 465 16.99 -7.42 -3.61
N GLU A 466 18.09 -8.11 -3.36
CA GLU A 466 18.11 -9.46 -2.80
C GLU A 466 18.16 -9.42 -1.27
N SER A 467 17.55 -10.41 -0.62
CA SER A 467 17.66 -10.60 0.82
C SER A 467 19.11 -10.96 1.20
N PRO A 468 19.61 -10.54 2.37
CA PRO A 468 20.86 -11.06 2.93
C PRO A 468 20.87 -12.60 3.04
N LEU A 469 19.72 -13.23 3.19
CA LEU A 469 19.56 -14.70 3.23
C LEU A 469 19.97 -15.39 1.92
N ALA A 470 19.88 -14.69 0.78
CA ALA A 470 20.22 -15.25 -0.52
C ALA A 470 21.70 -15.70 -0.63
N ALA A 471 22.57 -15.18 0.23
CA ALA A 471 23.99 -15.54 0.26
C ALA A 471 24.30 -16.79 1.13
N ILE A 472 23.29 -17.41 1.73
CA ILE A 472 23.47 -18.55 2.64
C ILE A 472 23.10 -19.84 1.90
N ASP A 473 24.07 -20.44 1.22
CA ASP A 473 23.85 -21.60 0.37
C ASP A 473 23.15 -22.77 1.07
N GLU A 474 23.52 -23.06 2.30
CA GLU A 474 22.93 -24.16 3.11
C GLU A 474 21.46 -23.94 3.46
N TRP A 475 21.04 -22.67 3.57
CA TRP A 475 19.66 -22.32 3.85
C TRP A 475 18.83 -22.16 2.58
N VAL A 476 19.42 -21.59 1.52
CA VAL A 476 18.76 -21.35 0.24
C VAL A 476 18.50 -22.65 -0.52
N ASN A 477 19.49 -23.55 -0.56
CA ASN A 477 19.38 -24.78 -1.36
C ASN A 477 18.58 -25.84 -0.61
N THR A 478 17.49 -26.28 -1.21
CA THR A 478 16.57 -27.26 -0.64
C THR A 478 16.05 -28.23 -1.71
N THR A 479 15.17 -29.11 -1.31
CA THR A 479 14.52 -30.08 -2.19
C THR A 479 13.04 -29.79 -2.28
N CYS A 480 12.50 -29.81 -3.48
CA CYS A 480 11.07 -29.61 -3.70
C CYS A 480 10.24 -30.73 -3.03
N PRO A 481 9.30 -30.41 -2.14
CA PRO A 481 8.51 -31.44 -1.45
C PRO A 481 7.52 -32.17 -2.36
N VAL A 482 7.25 -31.63 -3.56
CA VAL A 482 6.32 -32.22 -4.52
C VAL A 482 7.01 -33.18 -5.50
N CYS A 483 8.15 -32.78 -6.08
CA CYS A 483 8.79 -33.56 -7.15
C CYS A 483 10.21 -34.07 -6.82
N GLY A 484 10.76 -33.73 -5.65
CA GLY A 484 12.09 -34.15 -5.23
C GLY A 484 13.26 -33.48 -5.96
N ALA A 485 13.00 -32.54 -6.88
CA ALA A 485 14.04 -31.84 -7.61
C ALA A 485 14.76 -30.79 -6.74
N PRO A 486 16.02 -30.43 -7.03
CA PRO A 486 16.69 -29.29 -6.41
C PRO A 486 15.84 -28.01 -6.55
N ALA A 487 15.72 -27.28 -5.47
CA ALA A 487 14.87 -26.08 -5.38
C ALA A 487 15.52 -25.05 -4.46
N LYS A 488 14.93 -23.87 -4.34
CA LYS A 488 15.41 -22.79 -3.48
C LYS A 488 14.31 -22.33 -2.52
N THR A 489 14.73 -22.00 -1.32
CA THR A 489 13.85 -21.38 -0.29
C THR A 489 13.66 -19.90 -0.57
#